data_c4d00599230c9c01c9433105be8c178b
#
_entry.id   c4d00599230c9c01c9433105be8c178b
#
_cell.length_a   1.000
_cell.length_b   1.000
_cell.length_c   1.000
_cell.angle_alpha   90.00
_cell.angle_beta   90.00
_cell.angle_gamma   90.00
#
_symmetry.space_group_name_H-M   'P 1'
#
loop_
_entity.id
_entity.type
_entity.pdbx_description
1 polymer ?
#
loop_
_entity_poly.entity_id
_entity_poly.type
_entity_poly.pdbx_seq_one_letter_code
_entity_poly.pdbx_strand_id
1 'polypeptide(L)'
;MKDMIKHKGYFGSVHYNSDDRIFYGKIEFIRALASYEGKDADSLEAAFHEAVDDYLTTCAELGREPEKPFKGSFNVRIAPELHERVMIVATQHGMTLNRFVAETLSQAVSH
;
A
#
# COMPACT_ATOMS: atom_id res chain seq x y z
N MET A 1 -6.93 8.14 -9.35
CA MET A 1 -5.83 7.81 -8.44
C MET A 1 -4.77 8.89 -8.53
N LYS A 2 -4.19 9.24 -7.41
CA LYS A 2 -3.11 10.21 -7.42
C LYS A 2 -1.86 9.64 -8.06
N ASP A 3 -0.96 10.53 -8.44
CA ASP A 3 0.26 10.13 -9.13
C ASP A 3 1.10 9.21 -8.24
N MET A 4 1.32 8.01 -8.74
CA MET A 4 2.17 7.02 -8.09
C MET A 4 2.97 6.28 -9.13
N ILE A 5 4.18 5.88 -8.73
CA ILE A 5 5.04 5.08 -9.58
C ILE A 5 5.22 3.71 -8.95
N LYS A 6 5.53 2.71 -9.76
CA LYS A 6 5.56 1.31 -9.32
C LYS A 6 6.84 0.64 -9.77
N HIS A 7 7.43 -0.18 -8.88
CA HIS A 7 8.62 -0.97 -9.19
C HIS A 7 8.64 -2.21 -8.30
N LYS A 8 8.73 -3.38 -8.92
CA LYS A 8 8.79 -4.68 -8.21
C LYS A 8 7.68 -4.87 -7.18
N GLY A 9 6.48 -4.39 -7.50
CA GLY A 9 5.33 -4.50 -6.61
C GLY A 9 5.24 -3.44 -5.53
N TYR A 10 6.22 -2.55 -5.45
CA TYR A 10 6.21 -1.43 -4.50
C TYR A 10 5.73 -0.16 -5.18
N PHE A 11 5.08 0.69 -4.42
CA PHE A 11 4.51 1.94 -4.92
C PHE A 11 5.23 3.12 -4.29
N GLY A 12 5.47 4.14 -5.08
CA GLY A 12 6.11 5.36 -4.60
C GLY A 12 5.23 6.57 -4.85
N SER A 13 5.24 7.50 -3.91
CA SER A 13 4.52 8.76 -4.05
C SER A 13 5.34 9.76 -4.86
N VAL A 14 4.65 10.77 -5.39
CA VAL A 14 5.28 11.83 -6.18
C VAL A 14 4.76 13.17 -5.64
N HIS A 15 5.68 14.01 -5.20
CA HIS A 15 5.37 15.36 -4.71
C HIS A 15 6.35 16.34 -5.32
N TYR A 16 5.98 17.61 -5.36
CA TYR A 16 6.85 18.66 -5.85
C TYR A 16 7.00 19.76 -4.81
N ASN A 17 8.24 20.12 -4.51
CA ASN A 17 8.55 21.24 -3.63
C ASN A 17 8.98 22.41 -4.52
N SER A 18 8.15 23.45 -4.60
CA SER A 18 8.39 24.59 -5.47
C SER A 18 9.54 25.48 -5.00
N ASP A 19 9.79 25.53 -3.70
CA ASP A 19 10.88 26.34 -3.15
C ASP A 19 12.24 25.78 -3.55
N ASP A 20 12.41 24.47 -3.41
CA ASP A 20 13.65 23.79 -3.76
C ASP A 20 13.68 23.31 -5.20
N ARG A 21 12.54 23.37 -5.89
CA ARG A 21 12.37 22.91 -7.27
C ARG A 21 12.79 21.46 -7.44
N ILE A 22 12.33 20.63 -6.51
CA ILE A 22 12.69 19.22 -6.44
C ILE A 22 11.42 18.38 -6.36
N PHE A 23 11.41 17.28 -7.07
CA PHE A 23 10.41 16.22 -6.88
C PHE A 23 10.89 15.28 -5.79
N TYR A 24 9.98 14.76 -4.98
CA TYR A 24 10.34 13.85 -3.90
C TYR A 24 9.18 12.90 -3.63
N GLY A 25 9.46 11.83 -2.90
CA GLY A 25 8.46 10.87 -2.50
C GLY A 25 9.02 9.85 -1.54
N LYS A 26 8.20 8.87 -1.23
CA LYS A 26 8.60 7.75 -0.38
C LYS A 26 7.90 6.48 -0.85
N ILE A 27 8.45 5.32 -0.48
CA ILE A 27 7.78 4.05 -0.73
C ILE A 27 6.55 3.99 0.19
N GLU A 28 5.37 3.82 -0.41
CA GLU A 28 4.10 3.82 0.31
C GLU A 28 3.71 2.40 0.74
N PHE A 29 2.76 2.32 1.67
CA PHE A 29 2.12 1.08 2.12
C PHE A 29 3.05 0.08 2.81
N ILE A 30 4.20 0.55 3.29
CA ILE A 30 5.09 -0.22 4.15
C ILE A 30 5.46 0.65 5.34
N ARG A 31 5.92 0.02 6.44
CA ARG A 31 6.30 0.77 7.65
C ARG A 31 7.70 1.35 7.56
N ALA A 32 8.58 0.69 6.83
CA ALA A 32 9.94 1.20 6.65
C ALA A 32 9.91 2.54 5.96
N LEU A 33 10.76 3.46 6.39
CA LEU A 33 10.87 4.77 5.76
C LEU A 33 11.97 4.72 4.70
N ALA A 34 11.57 4.85 3.45
CA ALA A 34 12.50 4.93 2.34
C ALA A 34 12.04 6.06 1.42
N SER A 35 12.79 7.13 1.39
CA SER A 35 12.48 8.31 0.61
C SER A 35 13.50 8.51 -0.51
N TYR A 36 13.13 9.34 -1.47
CA TYR A 36 13.94 9.60 -2.65
C TYR A 36 13.57 10.96 -3.22
N GLU A 37 14.45 11.52 -4.05
CA GLU A 37 14.21 12.80 -4.70
C GLU A 37 14.89 12.87 -6.06
N GLY A 38 14.46 13.81 -6.88
CA GLY A 38 15.03 14.04 -8.18
C GLY A 38 14.64 15.41 -8.73
N LYS A 39 15.42 15.90 -9.68
CA LYS A 39 15.17 17.24 -10.26
C LYS A 39 14.16 17.20 -11.40
N ASP A 40 13.92 16.04 -11.97
CA ASP A 40 12.96 15.85 -13.06
C ASP A 40 12.31 14.49 -12.91
N ALA A 41 11.37 14.18 -13.81
CA ALA A 41 10.63 12.92 -13.74
C ALA A 41 11.54 11.71 -13.86
N ASP A 42 12.49 11.75 -14.79
CA ASP A 42 13.38 10.60 -15.01
C ASP A 42 14.28 10.34 -13.82
N SER A 43 14.88 11.39 -13.24
CA SER A 43 15.74 11.22 -12.08
C SER A 43 14.96 10.80 -10.84
N LEU A 44 13.70 11.27 -10.70
CA LEU A 44 12.85 10.84 -9.59
C LEU A 44 12.54 9.36 -9.71
N GLU A 45 12.15 8.88 -10.89
CA GLU A 45 11.85 7.47 -11.08
C GLU A 45 13.07 6.59 -10.87
N ALA A 46 14.22 7.03 -11.37
CA ALA A 46 15.47 6.30 -11.15
C ALA A 46 15.80 6.20 -9.66
N ALA A 47 15.63 7.30 -8.93
CA ALA A 47 15.87 7.33 -7.49
C ALA A 47 14.89 6.43 -6.73
N PHE A 48 13.62 6.37 -7.18
CA PHE A 48 12.64 5.48 -6.61
C PHE A 48 13.03 4.01 -6.83
N HIS A 49 13.41 3.64 -8.06
CA HIS A 49 13.85 2.28 -8.36
C HIS A 49 15.04 1.89 -7.48
N GLU A 50 16.00 2.79 -7.34
CA GLU A 50 17.15 2.56 -6.49
C GLU A 50 16.75 2.37 -5.03
N ALA A 51 15.81 3.19 -4.53
CA ALA A 51 15.33 3.08 -3.16
C ALA A 51 14.67 1.73 -2.90
N VAL A 52 13.86 1.23 -3.84
CA VAL A 52 13.24 -0.09 -3.73
C VAL A 52 14.30 -1.18 -3.73
N ASP A 53 15.23 -1.12 -4.68
CA ASP A 53 16.29 -2.13 -4.79
C ASP A 53 17.18 -2.14 -3.55
N ASP A 54 17.53 -0.98 -3.01
CA ASP A 54 18.30 -0.85 -1.77
C ASP A 54 17.56 -1.43 -0.58
N TYR A 55 16.25 -1.16 -0.50
CA TYR A 55 15.43 -1.72 0.56
C TYR A 55 15.44 -3.25 0.53
N LEU A 56 15.25 -3.83 -0.65
CA LEU A 56 15.25 -5.27 -0.81
C LEU A 56 16.61 -5.89 -0.51
N THR A 57 17.68 -5.24 -0.95
CA THR A 57 19.05 -5.68 -0.68
C THR A 57 19.35 -5.63 0.81
N THR A 58 18.97 -4.55 1.49
CA THR A 58 19.18 -4.39 2.93
C THR A 58 18.42 -5.47 3.70
N CYS A 59 17.18 -5.75 3.33
CA CYS A 59 16.42 -6.83 3.97
C CYS A 59 17.12 -8.18 3.82
N ALA A 60 17.63 -8.49 2.62
CA ALA A 60 18.34 -9.72 2.36
C ALA A 60 19.61 -9.83 3.20
N GLU A 61 20.37 -8.74 3.29
CA GLU A 61 21.61 -8.70 4.08
C GLU A 61 21.36 -8.90 5.57
N LEU A 62 20.23 -8.38 6.07
CA LEU A 62 19.85 -8.48 7.48
C LEU A 62 19.08 -9.76 7.79
N GLY A 63 18.82 -10.63 6.81
CA GLY A 63 18.03 -11.83 7.00
C GLY A 63 16.57 -11.56 7.32
N ARG A 64 16.04 -10.43 6.87
CA ARG A 64 14.64 -10.04 7.08
C ARG A 64 13.81 -10.29 5.84
N GLU A 65 12.56 -10.71 6.06
CA GLU A 65 11.58 -10.71 4.99
C GLU A 65 11.18 -9.26 4.67
N PRO A 66 11.26 -8.83 3.41
CA PRO A 66 10.76 -7.50 3.06
C PRO A 66 9.26 -7.40 3.27
N GLU A 67 8.79 -6.22 3.68
CA GLU A 67 7.36 -5.97 3.82
C GLU A 67 6.72 -6.03 2.45
N LYS A 68 5.53 -6.65 2.38
CA LYS A 68 4.72 -6.68 1.16
C LYS A 68 3.57 -5.70 1.35
N PRO A 69 3.39 -4.73 0.45
CA PRO A 69 2.34 -3.73 0.61
C PRO A 69 0.94 -4.32 0.71
N PHE A 70 0.67 -5.39 -0.04
CA PHE A 70 -0.67 -5.96 -0.14
C PHE A 70 -0.60 -7.47 0.05
N LYS A 71 -0.58 -7.89 1.31
CA LYS A 71 -0.43 -9.32 1.65
C LYS A 71 -1.75 -10.05 1.82
N GLY A 72 -2.88 -9.37 1.59
CA GLY A 72 -4.19 -10.00 1.62
C GLY A 72 -4.84 -10.05 3.00
N SER A 73 -4.23 -9.41 3.98
CA SER A 73 -4.77 -9.38 5.34
C SER A 73 -4.60 -8.00 5.94
N PHE A 74 -5.65 -7.46 6.51
CA PHE A 74 -5.62 -6.16 7.19
C PHE A 74 -6.75 -6.09 8.22
N ASN A 75 -6.60 -5.21 9.19
CA ASN A 75 -7.57 -5.03 10.26
C ASN A 75 -8.46 -3.83 9.97
N VAL A 76 -9.75 -3.98 10.23
CA VAL A 76 -10.72 -2.90 10.12
C VAL A 76 -11.40 -2.72 11.47
N ARG A 77 -11.48 -1.47 11.91
CA ARG A 77 -12.19 -1.13 13.13
C ARG A 77 -13.51 -0.47 12.77
N ILE A 78 -14.60 -1.07 13.23
CA ILE A 78 -15.96 -0.59 12.95
C ILE A 78 -16.74 -0.47 14.26
N ALA A 79 -17.87 0.23 14.20
CA ALA A 79 -18.74 0.34 15.36
C ALA A 79 -19.33 -1.03 15.75
N PRO A 80 -19.48 -1.31 17.05
CA PRO A 80 -20.04 -2.60 17.49
C PRO A 80 -21.39 -2.93 16.86
N GLU A 81 -22.24 -1.93 16.67
CA GLU A 81 -23.56 -2.11 16.05
C GLU A 81 -23.44 -2.59 14.61
N LEU A 82 -22.47 -2.07 13.88
CA LEU A 82 -22.24 -2.50 12.52
C LEU A 82 -21.66 -3.92 12.49
N HIS A 83 -20.74 -4.21 13.41
CA HIS A 83 -20.17 -5.56 13.54
C HIS A 83 -21.29 -6.59 13.75
N GLU A 84 -22.22 -6.29 14.67
CA GLU A 84 -23.35 -7.18 14.93
C GLU A 84 -24.19 -7.39 13.68
N ARG A 85 -24.54 -6.32 12.97
CA ARG A 85 -25.37 -6.41 11.77
C ARG A 85 -24.68 -7.22 10.67
N VAL A 86 -23.39 -7.01 10.49
CA VAL A 86 -22.63 -7.76 9.47
C VAL A 86 -22.62 -9.26 9.79
N MET A 87 -22.42 -9.61 11.08
CA MET A 87 -22.46 -11.01 11.51
C MET A 87 -23.82 -11.66 11.25
N ILE A 88 -24.89 -10.94 11.60
CA ILE A 88 -26.25 -11.44 11.40
C ILE A 88 -26.53 -11.67 9.91
N VAL A 89 -26.23 -10.69 9.08
CA VAL A 89 -26.47 -10.78 7.64
C VAL A 89 -25.64 -11.90 7.01
N ALA A 90 -24.37 -12.01 7.37
CA ALA A 90 -23.51 -13.08 6.86
C ALA A 90 -24.10 -14.45 7.21
N THR A 91 -24.53 -14.63 8.45
CA THR A 91 -25.13 -15.89 8.92
C THR A 91 -26.40 -16.19 8.15
N GLN A 92 -27.25 -15.19 7.92
CA GLN A 92 -28.50 -15.38 7.16
C GLN A 92 -28.23 -15.82 5.72
N HIS A 93 -27.11 -15.43 5.16
CA HIS A 93 -26.69 -15.81 3.81
C HIS A 93 -25.89 -17.11 3.77
N GLY A 94 -25.72 -17.78 4.92
CA GLY A 94 -24.93 -19.01 4.98
C GLY A 94 -23.45 -18.81 4.73
N MET A 95 -22.94 -17.61 5.01
CA MET A 95 -21.54 -17.24 4.80
C MET A 95 -20.80 -17.05 6.10
N THR A 96 -19.50 -17.29 6.09
CA THR A 96 -18.63 -16.84 7.18
C THR A 96 -18.52 -15.32 7.09
N LEU A 97 -18.20 -14.69 8.22
CA LEU A 97 -17.95 -13.24 8.24
C LEU A 97 -16.86 -12.86 7.23
N ASN A 98 -15.78 -13.62 7.22
CA ASN A 98 -14.66 -13.34 6.32
C ASN A 98 -15.08 -13.37 4.85
N ARG A 99 -15.83 -14.39 4.46
CA ARG A 99 -16.31 -14.52 3.08
C ARG A 99 -17.27 -13.39 2.72
N PHE A 100 -18.19 -13.06 3.61
CA PHE A 100 -19.15 -11.99 3.38
C PHE A 100 -18.43 -10.64 3.17
N VAL A 101 -17.46 -10.34 4.03
CA VAL A 101 -16.69 -9.10 3.92
C VAL A 101 -15.89 -9.08 2.62
N ALA A 102 -15.22 -10.19 2.27
CA ALA A 102 -14.44 -10.27 1.04
C ALA A 102 -15.29 -10.02 -0.20
N GLU A 103 -16.47 -10.63 -0.27
CA GLU A 103 -17.39 -10.45 -1.40
C GLU A 103 -17.91 -9.02 -1.47
N THR A 104 -18.26 -8.45 -0.32
CA THR A 104 -18.77 -7.08 -0.26
C THR A 104 -17.71 -6.08 -0.73
N LEU A 105 -16.48 -6.24 -0.28
CA LEU A 105 -15.38 -5.37 -0.70
C LEU A 105 -15.09 -5.52 -2.18
N SER A 106 -15.13 -6.75 -2.68
CA SER A 106 -14.93 -7.01 -4.10
C SER A 106 -15.94 -6.27 -4.95
N GLN A 107 -17.22 -6.28 -4.55
CA GLN A 107 -18.27 -5.55 -5.24
C GLN A 107 -18.07 -4.05 -5.15
N ALA A 108 -17.67 -3.57 -3.98
CA ALA A 108 -17.49 -2.13 -3.76
C ALA A 108 -16.39 -1.52 -4.64
N VAL A 109 -15.35 -2.29 -4.97
CA VAL A 109 -14.21 -1.81 -5.77
C VAL A 109 -14.27 -2.22 -7.24
N SER A 110 -15.28 -2.96 -7.64
CA SER A 110 -15.47 -3.38 -9.03
C SER A 110 -16.23 -2.30 -9.80
N HIS A 111 -15.61 -1.72 -10.78
CA HIS A 111 -16.22 -0.68 -11.61
C HIS A 111 -15.99 -0.95 -13.08
#